data_19ed4433d5431f3cb636239eced378c3
#
_entry.id   19ed4433d5431f3cb636239eced378c3
#
_cell.length_a   1.000
_cell.length_b   1.000
_cell.length_c   1.000
_cell.angle_alpha   90.00
_cell.angle_beta   90.00
_cell.angle_gamma   90.00
#
_symmetry.space_group_name_H-M   'P 1'
#
loop_
_entity.id
_entity.type
_entity.pdbx_description
1 polymer ?
#
loop_
_entity_poly.entity_id
_entity_poly.type
_entity_poly.pdbx_seq_one_letter_code
_entity_poly.pdbx_strand_id
1 'polypeptide(L)'
;SQAAQAAEIYNKDGNKLDFYGRVKALHYFSDDAGNDGDKTYVRIGFKGATQINDMLTGYGQWEYQIAANHTESDGTKDTKTRLGFAGLKYKDLGSFDYGRNYGIIYDVGAWTDMIPEFGDDAYIKTDNFMNGRTNGVATYRNNNFFGLVDGLKFAVQYQGKNENDGRSASKANG
;
A
#
# COMPACT_ATOMS: atom_id res chain seq x y z
N SER A 1 6.19 15.41 -10.84
CA SER A 1 6.11 14.32 -9.88
C SER A 1 7.43 14.18 -9.14
N GLN A 2 7.49 14.64 -7.91
CA GLN A 2 8.63 14.32 -7.06
C GLN A 2 8.46 12.88 -6.57
N ALA A 3 9.35 12.00 -7.00
CA ALA A 3 9.45 10.68 -6.41
C ALA A 3 9.79 10.84 -4.92
N ALA A 4 8.93 10.35 -4.04
CA ALA A 4 9.20 10.32 -2.61
C ALA A 4 10.39 9.37 -2.39
N GLN A 5 11.54 9.91 -2.05
CA GLN A 5 12.71 9.10 -1.67
C GLN A 5 12.58 8.74 -0.19
N ALA A 6 12.69 7.43 0.10
CA ALA A 6 12.81 6.96 1.47
C ALA A 6 14.18 7.34 2.03
N ALA A 7 14.20 7.90 3.24
CA ALA A 7 15.42 8.15 3.98
C ALA A 7 15.66 7.00 4.95
N GLU A 8 16.86 6.41 4.90
CA GLU A 8 17.29 5.45 5.89
C GLU A 8 17.56 6.16 7.22
N ILE A 9 16.80 5.82 8.27
CA ILE A 9 16.97 6.42 9.59
C ILE A 9 17.67 5.49 10.57
N TYR A 10 17.73 4.21 10.28
CA TYR A 10 18.45 3.21 11.06
C TYR A 10 18.93 2.06 10.16
N ASN A 11 20.16 1.64 10.32
CA ASN A 11 20.71 0.47 9.65
C ASN A 11 21.87 -0.09 10.45
N LYS A 12 21.60 -1.03 11.33
CA LYS A 12 22.61 -1.64 12.19
C LYS A 12 22.18 -3.04 12.64
N ASP A 13 23.15 -3.92 12.75
CA ASP A 13 22.97 -5.27 13.33
C ASP A 13 21.87 -6.09 12.60
N GLY A 14 21.76 -5.94 11.27
CA GLY A 14 20.76 -6.60 10.47
C GLY A 14 19.35 -6.00 10.57
N ASN A 15 19.21 -4.85 11.23
CA ASN A 15 17.95 -4.11 11.33
C ASN A 15 18.02 -2.84 10.48
N LYS A 16 17.00 -2.62 9.69
CA LYS A 16 16.87 -1.45 8.83
C LYS A 16 15.52 -0.80 9.00
N LEU A 17 15.49 0.53 9.11
CA LEU A 17 14.27 1.32 9.15
C LEU A 17 14.40 2.52 8.22
N ASP A 18 13.49 2.62 7.27
CA ASP A 18 13.37 3.74 6.34
C ASP A 18 12.11 4.55 6.68
N PHE A 19 12.26 5.85 6.62
CA PHE A 19 11.16 6.81 6.69
C PHE A 19 10.93 7.45 5.33
N TYR A 20 9.68 7.60 4.95
CA TYR A 20 9.30 8.34 3.75
C TYR A 20 8.03 9.15 3.99
N GLY A 21 7.83 10.13 3.15
CA GLY A 21 6.63 10.93 3.21
C GLY A 21 6.60 12.00 2.13
N ARG A 22 5.48 12.66 2.04
CA ARG A 22 5.29 13.82 1.16
C ARG A 22 4.21 14.73 1.69
N VAL A 23 4.32 15.99 1.36
CA VAL A 23 3.23 16.98 1.44
C VAL A 23 2.83 17.31 0.01
N LYS A 24 1.56 17.18 -0.30
CA LYS A 24 1.04 17.49 -1.63
C LYS A 24 -0.05 18.54 -1.51
N ALA A 25 0.23 19.72 -2.02
CA ALA A 25 -0.73 20.81 -2.09
C ALA A 25 -1.46 20.74 -3.44
N LEU A 26 -2.76 20.58 -3.40
CA LEU A 26 -3.62 20.40 -4.57
C LEU A 26 -4.87 21.24 -4.42
N HIS A 27 -5.21 21.96 -5.49
CA HIS A 27 -6.50 22.61 -5.62
C HIS A 27 -7.10 22.28 -6.98
N TYR A 28 -8.28 21.68 -6.97
CA TYR A 28 -9.02 21.36 -8.19
C TYR A 28 -10.07 22.44 -8.46
N PHE A 29 -10.19 22.80 -9.73
CA PHE A 29 -11.24 23.69 -10.23
C PHE A 29 -12.17 22.84 -11.09
N SER A 30 -13.33 22.50 -10.56
CA SER A 30 -14.29 21.62 -11.20
C SER A 30 -15.71 22.10 -10.99
N ASP A 31 -16.56 21.91 -11.98
CA ASP A 31 -17.99 22.14 -11.86
C ASP A 31 -18.70 21.07 -11.01
N ASP A 32 -18.03 19.96 -10.75
CA ASP A 32 -18.48 18.91 -9.83
C ASP A 32 -18.03 19.25 -8.39
N ALA A 33 -18.99 19.59 -7.55
CA ALA A 33 -18.75 19.96 -6.15
C ALA A 33 -18.01 18.87 -5.34
N GLY A 34 -18.09 17.62 -5.74
CA GLY A 34 -17.36 16.51 -5.10
C GLY A 34 -15.86 16.50 -5.43
N ASN A 35 -15.50 17.09 -6.56
CA ASN A 35 -14.14 17.13 -7.08
C ASN A 35 -13.50 18.52 -7.03
N ASP A 36 -14.25 19.55 -6.65
CA ASP A 36 -13.77 20.92 -6.56
C ASP A 36 -13.09 21.19 -5.21
N GLY A 37 -12.15 22.14 -5.21
CA GLY A 37 -11.53 22.70 -4.03
C GLY A 37 -10.20 22.11 -3.62
N ASP A 38 -9.82 22.36 -2.38
CA ASP A 38 -8.55 21.98 -1.79
C ASP A 38 -8.51 20.48 -1.45
N LYS A 39 -7.52 19.79 -1.99
CA LYS A 39 -7.25 18.35 -1.74
C LYS A 39 -5.85 18.13 -1.15
N THR A 40 -5.30 19.13 -0.50
CA THR A 40 -3.97 19.04 0.14
C THR A 40 -3.93 17.95 1.19
N TYR A 41 -2.86 17.17 1.19
CA TYR A 41 -2.64 16.10 2.16
C TYR A 41 -1.18 15.91 2.52
N VAL A 42 -0.95 15.27 3.66
CA VAL A 42 0.35 14.78 4.12
C VAL A 42 0.31 13.26 4.15
N ARG A 43 1.36 12.62 3.67
CA ARG A 43 1.54 11.17 3.75
C ARG A 43 2.85 10.87 4.44
N ILE A 44 2.82 9.96 5.41
CA ILE A 44 4.00 9.46 6.11
C ILE A 44 4.00 7.93 6.08
N GLY A 45 5.19 7.35 6.07
CA GLY A 45 5.34 5.91 6.10
C GLY A 45 6.68 5.46 6.65
N PHE A 46 6.69 4.23 7.12
CA PHE A 46 7.87 3.51 7.57
C PHE A 46 7.95 2.16 6.87
N LYS A 47 9.16 1.79 6.46
CA LYS A 47 9.51 0.44 6.02
C LYS A 47 10.58 -0.09 6.92
N GLY A 48 10.38 -1.30 7.45
CA GLY A 48 11.33 -1.96 8.32
C GLY A 48 11.68 -3.35 7.82
N ALA A 49 12.91 -3.78 8.09
CA ALA A 49 13.36 -5.13 7.86
C ALA A 49 14.32 -5.55 8.96
N THR A 50 14.27 -6.80 9.37
CA THR A 50 15.19 -7.39 10.32
C THR A 50 15.70 -8.75 9.82
N GLN A 51 17.01 -8.94 9.81
CA GLN A 51 17.65 -10.20 9.49
C GLN A 51 17.55 -11.12 10.70
N ILE A 52 16.69 -12.13 10.64
CA ILE A 52 16.49 -13.08 11.74
C ILE A 52 17.62 -14.11 11.76
N ASN A 53 18.00 -14.61 10.60
CA ASN A 53 19.14 -15.48 10.38
C ASN A 53 19.61 -15.35 8.92
N ASP A 54 20.58 -16.15 8.48
CA ASP A 54 21.15 -16.06 7.13
C ASP A 54 20.13 -16.29 6.00
N MET A 55 18.99 -16.89 6.31
CA MET A 55 17.97 -17.28 5.34
C MET A 55 16.65 -16.54 5.50
N LEU A 56 16.36 -16.03 6.69
CA LEU A 56 15.07 -15.48 7.07
C LEU A 56 15.15 -14.00 7.41
N THR A 57 14.33 -13.21 6.77
CA THR A 57 14.16 -11.78 7.01
C THR A 57 12.71 -11.46 7.36
N GLY A 58 12.50 -10.78 8.49
CA GLY A 58 11.23 -10.15 8.81
C GLY A 58 11.13 -8.77 8.18
N TYR A 59 9.96 -8.39 7.70
CA TYR A 59 9.74 -7.06 7.13
C TYR A 59 8.33 -6.55 7.41
N GLY A 60 8.15 -5.25 7.28
CA GLY A 60 6.87 -4.62 7.43
C GLY A 60 6.84 -3.21 6.86
N GLN A 61 5.64 -2.70 6.70
CA GLN A 61 5.41 -1.34 6.24
C GLN A 61 4.12 -0.79 6.84
N TRP A 62 4.18 0.48 7.22
CA TRP A 62 3.02 1.24 7.63
C TRP A 62 2.99 2.57 6.88
N GLU A 63 1.84 2.95 6.34
CA GLU A 63 1.63 4.19 5.63
C GLU A 63 0.32 4.83 6.06
N TYR A 64 0.40 6.11 6.36
CA TYR A 64 -0.70 6.90 6.88
C TYR A 64 -0.87 8.18 6.08
N GLN A 65 -2.11 8.55 5.81
CA GLN A 65 -2.43 9.80 5.11
C GLN A 65 -3.32 10.68 5.97
N ILE A 66 -2.92 11.93 6.10
CA ILE A 66 -3.59 12.97 6.87
C ILE A 66 -4.09 14.02 5.90
N ALA A 67 -5.38 14.24 5.87
CA ALA A 67 -5.96 15.36 5.11
C ALA A 67 -5.52 16.68 5.74
N ALA A 68 -5.11 17.64 4.93
CA ALA A 68 -4.66 18.97 5.36
C ALA A 68 -5.54 20.08 4.78
N ASN A 69 -6.79 19.73 4.42
CA ASN A 69 -7.77 20.62 3.82
C ASN A 69 -9.00 20.85 4.72
N HIS A 70 -8.94 20.46 5.98
CA HIS A 70 -10.03 20.64 6.95
C HIS A 70 -9.66 21.68 8.02
N THR A 71 -10.69 22.22 8.66
CA THR A 71 -10.52 23.03 9.86
C THR A 71 -10.03 22.19 11.04
N GLU A 72 -9.47 22.81 12.08
CA GLU A 72 -9.00 22.09 13.26
C GLU A 72 -10.11 21.28 13.94
N SER A 73 -11.34 21.73 13.91
CA SER A 73 -12.51 21.02 14.43
C SER A 73 -12.80 19.71 13.70
N ASP A 74 -12.43 19.62 12.42
CA ASP A 74 -12.61 18.46 11.55
C ASP A 74 -11.25 17.80 11.16
N GLY A 75 -10.20 18.09 11.89
CA GLY A 75 -8.82 17.73 11.55
C GLY A 75 -8.53 16.25 11.37
N THR A 76 -9.38 15.36 11.89
CA THR A 76 -9.24 13.90 11.70
C THR A 76 -10.06 13.36 10.52
N LYS A 77 -10.89 14.19 9.90
CA LYS A 77 -11.71 13.78 8.77
C LYS A 77 -10.85 13.43 7.55
N ASP A 78 -11.22 12.36 6.84
CA ASP A 78 -10.49 11.83 5.68
C ASP A 78 -9.05 11.38 5.95
N THR A 79 -8.68 11.24 7.22
CA THR A 79 -7.42 10.67 7.66
C THR A 79 -7.53 9.14 7.67
N LYS A 80 -6.53 8.44 7.12
CA LYS A 80 -6.62 6.99 6.91
C LYS A 80 -5.28 6.27 6.96
N THR A 81 -5.28 5.05 7.49
CA THR A 81 -4.21 4.09 7.27
C THR A 81 -4.32 3.52 5.86
N ARG A 82 -3.30 3.71 5.05
CA ARG A 82 -3.24 3.20 3.68
C ARG A 82 -2.69 1.79 3.63
N LEU A 83 -1.60 1.55 4.32
CA LEU A 83 -0.91 0.26 4.40
C LEU A 83 -0.58 -0.07 5.85
N GLY A 84 -0.60 -1.35 6.18
CA GLY A 84 -0.19 -1.87 7.47
C GLY A 84 -0.07 -3.38 7.39
N PHE A 85 1.13 -3.88 7.09
CA PHE A 85 1.38 -5.32 6.95
C PHE A 85 2.76 -5.69 7.47
N ALA A 86 2.91 -6.95 7.81
CA ALA A 86 4.18 -7.56 8.19
C ALA A 86 4.33 -8.93 7.54
N GLY A 87 5.55 -9.34 7.31
CA GLY A 87 5.83 -10.59 6.63
C GLY A 87 7.20 -11.16 6.90
N LEU A 88 7.43 -12.30 6.29
CA LEU A 88 8.69 -13.05 6.32
C LEU A 88 9.14 -13.35 4.90
N LYS A 89 10.42 -13.21 4.66
CA LYS A 89 11.07 -13.58 3.41
C LYS A 89 12.10 -14.66 3.71
N TYR A 90 11.98 -15.79 3.03
CA TYR A 90 12.94 -16.89 3.12
C TYR A 90 13.57 -17.08 1.75
N LYS A 91 14.85 -16.72 1.61
CA LYS A 91 15.67 -16.81 0.37
C LYS A 91 14.85 -17.13 -0.90
N ASP A 92 15.11 -18.28 -1.54
CA ASP A 92 14.48 -18.68 -2.81
C ASP A 92 13.04 -19.21 -2.66
N LEU A 93 12.57 -19.43 -1.43
CA LEU A 93 11.19 -19.82 -1.19
C LEU A 93 10.18 -18.65 -1.30
N GLY A 94 10.69 -17.42 -1.36
CA GLY A 94 9.87 -16.25 -1.53
C GLY A 94 9.47 -15.54 -0.24
N SER A 95 8.41 -14.76 -0.31
CA SER A 95 7.90 -13.96 0.81
C SER A 95 6.43 -14.24 1.07
N PHE A 96 6.06 -14.13 2.34
CA PHE A 96 4.68 -14.18 2.79
C PHE A 96 4.41 -13.00 3.72
N ASP A 97 3.38 -12.24 3.45
CA ASP A 97 2.93 -11.16 4.33
C ASP A 97 1.42 -11.18 4.55
N TYR A 98 1.02 -10.52 5.63
CA TYR A 98 -0.37 -10.38 6.02
C TYR A 98 -0.66 -8.98 6.55
N GLY A 99 -1.82 -8.46 6.20
CA GLY A 99 -2.33 -7.19 6.70
C GLY A 99 -3.02 -6.37 5.62
N ARG A 100 -3.07 -5.04 5.85
CA ARG A 100 -3.57 -4.11 4.84
C ARG A 100 -2.49 -3.82 3.82
N ASN A 101 -2.69 -4.25 2.60
CA ASN A 101 -1.71 -4.18 1.53
C ASN A 101 -2.39 -4.00 0.17
N TYR A 102 -1.59 -3.82 -0.87
CA TYR A 102 -2.08 -3.83 -2.24
C TYR A 102 -2.54 -5.21 -2.68
N GLY A 103 -3.67 -5.27 -3.39
CA GLY A 103 -4.09 -6.46 -4.10
C GLY A 103 -3.16 -6.75 -5.29
N ILE A 104 -2.97 -8.02 -5.63
CA ILE A 104 -2.11 -8.41 -6.76
C ILE A 104 -2.61 -7.87 -8.10
N ILE A 105 -3.89 -7.60 -8.24
CA ILE A 105 -4.48 -6.96 -9.43
C ILE A 105 -3.91 -5.54 -9.61
N TYR A 106 -3.57 -4.85 -8.51
CA TYR A 106 -2.92 -3.55 -8.57
C TYR A 106 -1.54 -3.61 -9.24
N ASP A 107 -0.76 -4.65 -8.98
CA ASP A 107 0.57 -4.81 -9.58
C ASP A 107 0.49 -4.87 -11.12
N VAL A 108 -0.53 -5.53 -11.66
CA VAL A 108 -0.79 -5.59 -13.11
C VAL A 108 -1.27 -4.24 -13.64
N GLY A 109 -2.18 -3.58 -12.92
CA GLY A 109 -2.69 -2.26 -13.27
C GLY A 109 -1.62 -1.17 -13.25
N ALA A 110 -0.72 -1.20 -12.26
CA ALA A 110 0.36 -0.23 -12.13
C ALA A 110 1.37 -0.26 -13.29
N TRP A 111 1.51 -1.38 -13.98
CA TRP A 111 2.37 -1.48 -15.16
C TRP A 111 1.76 -0.81 -16.41
N THR A 112 0.46 -0.68 -16.45
CA THR A 112 -0.29 -0.07 -17.56
C THR A 112 -0.73 1.35 -17.27
N ASP A 113 -0.61 1.79 -16.01
CA ASP A 113 -1.06 3.10 -15.58
C ASP A 113 -0.02 4.17 -15.86
N MET A 114 -0.14 4.75 -17.05
CA MET A 114 0.57 5.95 -17.50
C MET A 114 -0.33 7.20 -17.39
N ILE A 115 -1.44 7.10 -16.67
CA ILE A 115 -2.43 8.17 -16.59
C ILE A 115 -1.90 9.28 -15.68
N PRO A 116 -1.86 10.54 -16.15
CA PRO A 116 -1.52 11.67 -15.29
C PRO A 116 -2.50 11.79 -14.14
N GLU A 117 -2.09 12.41 -13.06
CA GLU A 117 -2.81 12.52 -11.79
C GLU A 117 -4.26 13.04 -11.85
N PHE A 118 -4.67 13.57 -12.97
CA PHE A 118 -6.04 13.97 -13.29
C PHE A 118 -6.92 12.83 -13.84
N GLY A 119 -6.32 11.68 -14.16
CA GLY A 119 -7.07 10.46 -14.44
C GLY A 119 -7.46 9.87 -13.11
N ASP A 120 -8.71 9.99 -12.74
CA ASP A 120 -9.26 9.22 -11.63
C ASP A 120 -8.92 7.74 -11.87
N ASP A 121 -8.53 7.03 -10.83
CA ASP A 121 -8.33 5.58 -10.86
C ASP A 121 -9.66 4.89 -11.18
N ALA A 122 -10.09 5.03 -12.42
CA ALA A 122 -11.45 4.75 -12.86
C ALA A 122 -11.87 3.29 -12.66
N TYR A 123 -10.90 2.38 -12.42
CA TYR A 123 -11.16 0.97 -12.22
C TYR A 123 -10.55 0.39 -10.94
N ILE A 124 -9.80 1.17 -10.16
CA ILE A 124 -9.23 0.70 -8.89
C ILE A 124 -10.05 1.26 -7.74
N LYS A 125 -11.02 0.50 -7.29
CA LYS A 125 -11.73 0.80 -6.04
C LYS A 125 -11.00 0.14 -4.89
N THR A 126 -10.39 0.96 -4.04
CA THR A 126 -9.78 0.50 -2.79
C THR A 126 -10.80 -0.22 -1.90
N ASP A 127 -10.37 -1.27 -1.21
CA ASP A 127 -11.18 -2.11 -0.34
C ASP A 127 -12.32 -2.89 -1.03
N ASN A 128 -12.20 -3.11 -2.32
CA ASN A 128 -13.18 -3.86 -3.08
C ASN A 128 -12.50 -4.96 -3.92
N PHE A 129 -12.88 -6.22 -3.76
CA PHE A 129 -12.40 -7.38 -4.52
C PHE A 129 -10.87 -7.49 -4.67
N MET A 130 -10.11 -7.17 -3.62
CA MET A 130 -8.64 -7.10 -3.65
C MET A 130 -8.07 -6.14 -4.70
N ASN A 131 -8.84 -5.15 -5.08
CA ASN A 131 -8.38 -4.05 -5.93
C ASN A 131 -7.75 -2.94 -5.09
N GLY A 132 -6.68 -2.32 -5.61
CA GLY A 132 -5.98 -1.27 -4.90
C GLY A 132 -5.48 -1.74 -3.53
N ARG A 133 -5.70 -0.95 -2.49
CA ARG A 133 -5.38 -1.30 -1.11
C ARG A 133 -6.55 -2.03 -0.47
N THR A 134 -6.26 -3.10 0.25
CA THR A 134 -7.29 -3.96 0.83
C THR A 134 -6.87 -4.52 2.19
N ASN A 135 -7.83 -4.73 3.09
CA ASN A 135 -7.60 -5.22 4.43
C ASN A 135 -7.48 -6.75 4.48
N GLY A 136 -6.68 -7.23 5.45
CA GLY A 136 -6.65 -8.64 5.83
C GLY A 136 -6.28 -9.58 4.69
N VAL A 137 -5.32 -9.17 3.84
CA VAL A 137 -4.84 -10.01 2.75
C VAL A 137 -3.57 -10.73 3.14
N ALA A 138 -3.53 -12.02 2.84
CA ALA A 138 -2.34 -12.85 2.89
C ALA A 138 -1.77 -12.95 1.47
N THR A 139 -0.51 -12.58 1.29
CA THR A 139 0.15 -12.56 -0.01
C THR A 139 1.42 -13.39 0.03
N TYR A 140 1.54 -14.34 -0.88
CA TYR A 140 2.77 -15.06 -1.16
C TYR A 140 3.32 -14.62 -2.51
N ARG A 141 4.63 -14.32 -2.54
CA ARG A 141 5.35 -13.91 -3.75
C ARG A 141 6.62 -14.73 -3.93
N ASN A 142 6.87 -15.12 -5.16
CA ASN A 142 8.12 -15.75 -5.55
C ASN A 142 8.63 -15.13 -6.86
N ASN A 143 9.88 -14.72 -6.89
CA ASN A 143 10.44 -13.96 -8.01
C ASN A 143 11.34 -14.77 -8.94
N ASN A 144 11.59 -16.04 -8.65
CA ASN A 144 12.53 -16.87 -9.41
C ASN A 144 12.07 -18.33 -9.57
N PHE A 145 10.79 -18.59 -9.36
CA PHE A 145 10.21 -19.92 -9.38
C PHE A 145 11.04 -20.92 -8.56
N PHE A 146 11.17 -20.64 -7.24
CA PHE A 146 11.93 -21.45 -6.28
C PHE A 146 13.43 -21.60 -6.61
N GLY A 147 14.01 -20.62 -7.33
CA GLY A 147 15.40 -20.68 -7.79
C GLY A 147 15.62 -21.51 -9.05
N LEU A 148 14.57 -22.03 -9.67
CA LEU A 148 14.64 -22.88 -10.86
C LEU A 148 14.65 -22.12 -12.17
N VAL A 149 13.97 -20.97 -12.22
CA VAL A 149 13.84 -20.15 -13.42
C VAL A 149 13.98 -18.67 -13.07
N ASP A 150 15.11 -18.09 -13.42
CA ASP A 150 15.34 -16.67 -13.20
C ASP A 150 14.33 -15.81 -13.96
N GLY A 151 13.76 -14.85 -13.24
CA GLY A 151 12.82 -13.89 -13.80
C GLY A 151 11.38 -14.39 -13.92
N LEU A 152 11.10 -15.66 -13.64
CA LEU A 152 9.72 -16.14 -13.55
C LEU A 152 9.13 -15.77 -12.18
N LYS A 153 8.20 -14.82 -12.18
CA LYS A 153 7.55 -14.28 -10.98
C LYS A 153 6.13 -14.78 -10.88
N PHE A 154 5.71 -15.17 -9.70
CA PHE A 154 4.31 -15.41 -9.42
C PHE A 154 3.93 -14.91 -8.02
N ALA A 155 2.65 -14.64 -7.85
CA ALA A 155 2.07 -14.26 -6.57
C ALA A 155 0.72 -14.94 -6.38
N VAL A 156 0.43 -15.32 -5.14
CA VAL A 156 -0.88 -15.83 -4.72
C VAL A 156 -1.37 -14.98 -3.57
N GLN A 157 -2.61 -14.54 -3.64
CA GLN A 157 -3.19 -13.71 -2.62
C GLN A 157 -4.55 -14.26 -2.19
N TYR A 158 -4.79 -14.22 -0.89
CA TYR A 158 -6.04 -14.62 -0.28
C TYR A 158 -6.56 -13.52 0.63
N GLN A 159 -7.83 -13.21 0.49
CA GLN A 159 -8.55 -12.34 1.41
C GLN A 159 -9.68 -13.12 2.07
N GLY A 160 -9.68 -13.15 3.41
CA GLY A 160 -10.78 -13.67 4.19
C GLY A 160 -12.04 -12.80 4.06
N LYS A 161 -13.16 -13.34 4.44
CA LYS A 161 -14.43 -12.63 4.45
C LYS A 161 -14.37 -11.45 5.41
N ASN A 162 -14.39 -10.23 4.88
CA ASN A 162 -14.50 -9.00 5.66
C ASN A 162 -15.96 -8.58 5.76
N GLU A 163 -16.64 -9.05 6.80
CA GLU A 163 -17.97 -8.54 7.15
C GLU A 163 -17.80 -7.37 8.12
N ASN A 164 -17.68 -6.16 7.59
CA ASN A 164 -17.82 -4.96 8.39
C ASN A 164 -19.30 -4.55 8.38
N ASP A 165 -19.91 -4.55 9.55
CA ASP A 165 -21.22 -3.96 9.79
C ASP A 165 -21.22 -2.50 9.32
N GLY A 166 -21.95 -2.20 8.26
CA GLY A 166 -22.15 -0.84 7.75
C GLY A 166 -21.66 -0.53 6.34
N ARG A 167 -20.98 -1.45 5.65
CA ARG A 167 -20.64 -1.29 4.22
C ARG A 167 -21.31 -2.38 3.38
N SER A 168 -22.37 -2.02 2.72
CA SER A 168 -23.11 -2.95 1.83
C SER A 168 -22.35 -3.40 0.57
N ALA A 169 -21.14 -2.88 0.34
CA ALA A 169 -20.36 -3.15 -0.87
C ALA A 169 -19.02 -3.88 -0.64
N SER A 170 -18.66 -4.25 0.59
CA SER A 170 -17.32 -4.80 0.90
C SER A 170 -17.32 -6.29 1.23
N LYS A 171 -18.30 -7.03 0.78
CA LYS A 171 -18.33 -8.51 0.93
C LYS A 171 -17.55 -9.13 -0.23
N ALA A 172 -16.24 -9.12 -0.14
CA ALA A 172 -15.40 -9.78 -1.12
C ALA A 172 -14.61 -10.91 -0.46
N ASN A 173 -14.80 -12.10 -0.98
CA ASN A 173 -13.89 -13.23 -0.81
C ASN A 173 -13.08 -13.36 -2.10
N GLY A 174 -11.79 -13.50 -1.99
CA GLY A 174 -10.91 -13.72 -3.14
C GLY A 174 -9.79 -14.70 -2.82
#